data_ef5624b72c530a2b22ba0c7a694312f0
#
_entry.id   ef5624b72c530a2b22ba0c7a694312f0
#
_cell.length_a   1.000
_cell.length_b   1.000
_cell.length_c   1.000
_cell.angle_alpha   90.00
_cell.angle_beta   90.00
_cell.angle_gamma   90.00
#
_symmetry.space_group_name_H-M   'P 1'
#
loop_
_entity.id
_entity.type
_entity.pdbx_description
1 polymer ?
#
loop_
_entity_poly.entity_id
_entity_poly.type
_entity_poly.pdbx_seq_one_letter_code
_entity_poly.pdbx_strand_id
1 'polypeptide(L)'
;MGAVKVLPYYTVAEWEWWDGKWELIEGIPFAMSPAPLPKYQRIAGNLFQEFNLQLKKCRHCKVYLAIDWQVKEDTILEPDLLVVCGDIKRRLNFAPELTVEILSKATALKDRNNKF
;
A
#
# COMPACT_ATOMS: atom_id res chain seq x y z
N MET A 1 28.00 5.14 28.12
CA MET A 1 26.79 5.17 27.32
C MET A 1 26.99 4.36 26.04
N GLY A 2 26.10 3.49 25.74
CA GLY A 2 26.17 2.70 24.51
C GLY A 2 26.11 3.56 23.27
N ALA A 3 26.59 3.05 22.15
CA ALA A 3 26.50 3.72 20.88
C ALA A 3 25.02 3.94 20.49
N VAL A 4 24.72 5.14 20.06
CA VAL A 4 23.39 5.43 19.51
C VAL A 4 23.30 4.73 18.15
N LYS A 5 22.36 3.81 18.02
CA LYS A 5 22.07 3.21 16.73
C LYS A 5 21.32 4.22 15.89
N VAL A 6 21.97 4.67 14.82
CA VAL A 6 21.31 5.48 13.80
C VAL A 6 20.67 4.51 12.82
N LEU A 7 19.35 4.42 12.84
CA LEU A 7 18.63 3.62 11.87
C LEU A 7 18.66 4.33 10.52
N PRO A 8 18.83 3.59 9.42
CA PRO A 8 18.71 4.18 8.11
C PRO A 8 17.36 4.86 7.95
N TYR A 9 17.37 6.03 7.33
CA TYR A 9 16.18 6.79 7.03
C TYR A 9 16.20 7.15 5.56
N TYR A 10 15.12 6.81 4.87
CA TYR A 10 15.01 7.01 3.44
C TYR A 10 13.78 7.83 3.09
N THR A 11 13.85 8.47 1.93
CA THR A 11 12.73 9.23 1.39
C THR A 11 12.22 8.57 0.12
N VAL A 12 11.09 9.07 -0.38
CA VAL A 12 10.50 8.59 -1.64
C VAL A 12 11.49 8.77 -2.79
N ALA A 13 12.29 9.82 -2.77
CA ALA A 13 13.30 10.06 -3.80
C ALA A 13 14.29 8.90 -3.93
N GLU A 14 14.68 8.32 -2.80
CA GLU A 14 15.58 7.15 -2.80
C GLU A 14 14.80 5.87 -3.11
N TRP A 15 13.59 5.73 -2.56
CA TRP A 15 12.73 4.58 -2.79
C TRP A 15 12.47 4.35 -4.29
N GLU A 16 12.36 5.40 -5.07
CA GLU A 16 12.10 5.29 -6.51
C GLU A 16 13.19 4.52 -7.27
N TRP A 17 14.39 4.44 -6.72
CA TRP A 17 15.53 3.79 -7.36
C TRP A 17 15.73 2.34 -6.92
N TRP A 18 14.96 1.85 -5.96
CA TRP A 18 15.12 0.49 -5.46
C TRP A 18 14.50 -0.53 -6.39
N ASP A 19 15.13 -1.69 -6.46
CA ASP A 19 14.59 -2.84 -7.17
C ASP A 19 13.62 -3.59 -6.25
N GLY A 20 12.62 -4.22 -6.88
CA GLY A 20 11.62 -5.00 -6.15
C GLY A 20 10.52 -4.13 -5.57
N LYS A 21 9.69 -4.76 -4.76
CA LYS A 21 8.55 -4.08 -4.13
C LYS A 21 8.84 -3.82 -2.67
N TRP A 22 8.75 -2.54 -2.31
CA TRP A 22 9.02 -2.07 -0.95
C TRP A 22 7.96 -1.08 -0.55
N GLU A 23 7.46 -1.24 0.68
CA GLU A 23 6.79 -0.12 1.36
C GLU A 23 7.85 0.69 2.10
N LEU A 24 7.55 1.95 2.30
CA LEU A 24 8.39 2.86 3.07
C LEU A 24 7.50 3.50 4.12
N ILE A 25 7.82 3.29 5.41
CA ILE A 25 6.99 3.78 6.51
C ILE A 25 7.86 4.63 7.41
N GLU A 26 7.61 5.93 7.39
CA GLU A 26 8.40 6.91 8.15
C GLU A 26 9.90 6.72 7.96
N GLY A 27 10.29 6.53 6.70
CA GLY A 27 11.69 6.37 6.30
C GLY A 27 12.26 4.98 6.48
N ILE A 28 11.49 4.01 6.97
CA ILE A 28 11.94 2.65 7.19
C ILE A 28 11.39 1.74 6.09
N PRO A 29 12.27 1.03 5.37
CA PRO A 29 11.83 0.16 4.29
C PRO A 29 11.33 -1.19 4.80
N PHE A 30 10.29 -1.69 4.16
CA PHE A 30 9.74 -3.02 4.40
C PHE A 30 9.57 -3.74 3.08
N ALA A 31 10.28 -4.86 2.92
CA ALA A 31 10.18 -5.65 1.70
C ALA A 31 8.80 -6.30 1.61
N MET A 32 8.22 -6.25 0.43
CA MET A 32 6.93 -6.87 0.16
C MET A 32 7.12 -8.23 -0.49
N SER A 33 6.19 -9.15 -0.21
CA SER A 33 6.18 -10.45 -0.88
C SER A 33 6.01 -10.26 -2.39
N PRO A 34 6.76 -11.00 -3.21
CA PRO A 34 6.68 -10.84 -4.66
C PRO A 34 5.32 -11.21 -5.24
N ALA A 35 4.61 -12.15 -4.62
CA ALA A 35 3.27 -12.53 -5.06
C ALA A 35 2.46 -13.05 -3.89
N PRO A 36 1.16 -12.76 -3.83
CA PRO A 36 0.29 -13.33 -2.80
C PRO A 36 0.03 -14.81 -3.09
N LEU A 37 -0.32 -15.57 -2.05
CA LEU A 37 -0.82 -16.93 -2.23
C LEU A 37 -2.15 -16.89 -2.99
N PRO A 38 -2.48 -17.94 -3.76
CA PRO A 38 -3.73 -17.95 -4.54
C PRO A 38 -4.98 -17.65 -3.72
N LYS A 39 -5.03 -18.11 -2.49
CA LYS A 39 -6.14 -17.83 -1.57
C LYS A 39 -6.37 -16.33 -1.39
N TYR A 40 -5.30 -15.59 -1.14
CA TYR A 40 -5.40 -14.14 -0.90
C TYR A 40 -5.67 -13.38 -2.18
N GLN A 41 -5.12 -13.85 -3.29
CA GLN A 41 -5.39 -13.28 -4.61
C GLN A 41 -6.87 -13.42 -4.98
N ARG A 42 -7.47 -14.59 -4.69
CA ARG A 42 -8.89 -14.82 -4.94
C ARG A 42 -9.77 -13.89 -4.10
N ILE A 43 -9.42 -13.70 -2.84
CA ILE A 43 -10.16 -12.79 -1.97
C ILE A 43 -10.09 -11.36 -2.53
N ALA A 44 -8.90 -10.91 -2.90
CA ALA A 44 -8.71 -9.57 -3.46
C ALA A 44 -9.52 -9.40 -4.75
N GLY A 45 -9.50 -10.40 -5.64
CA GLY A 45 -10.25 -10.36 -6.88
C GLY A 45 -11.76 -10.30 -6.66
N ASN A 46 -12.27 -11.08 -5.72
CA ASN A 46 -13.70 -11.09 -5.40
C ASN A 46 -14.15 -9.74 -4.81
N LEU A 47 -13.34 -9.17 -3.92
CA LEU A 47 -13.62 -7.85 -3.35
C LEU A 47 -13.56 -6.77 -4.43
N PHE A 48 -12.57 -6.83 -5.31
CA PHE A 48 -12.46 -5.89 -6.42
C PHE A 48 -13.71 -5.92 -7.28
N GLN A 49 -14.17 -7.11 -7.64
CA GLN A 49 -15.37 -7.27 -8.46
C GLN A 49 -16.59 -6.66 -7.79
N GLU A 50 -16.77 -6.90 -6.50
CA GLU A 50 -17.90 -6.39 -5.76
C GLU A 50 -17.89 -4.87 -5.66
N PHE A 51 -16.75 -4.28 -5.32
CA PHE A 51 -16.61 -2.82 -5.32
C PHE A 51 -16.81 -2.23 -6.69
N ASN A 52 -16.26 -2.85 -7.71
CA ASN A 52 -16.38 -2.37 -9.08
C ASN A 52 -17.83 -2.34 -9.55
N LEU A 53 -18.62 -3.36 -9.18
CA LEU A 53 -20.04 -3.40 -9.49
C LEU A 53 -20.80 -2.28 -8.77
N GLN A 54 -20.52 -2.06 -7.49
CA GLN A 54 -21.21 -1.04 -6.72
C GLN A 54 -20.83 0.38 -7.16
N LEU A 55 -19.61 0.56 -7.66
CA LEU A 55 -19.15 1.87 -8.13
C LEU A 55 -19.42 2.12 -9.61
N LYS A 56 -20.08 1.21 -10.29
CA LYS A 56 -20.28 1.28 -11.74
C LYS A 56 -20.94 2.58 -12.20
N LYS A 57 -21.85 3.13 -11.40
CA LYS A 57 -22.54 4.37 -11.74
C LYS A 57 -21.83 5.61 -11.23
N CYS A 58 -20.75 5.43 -10.47
CA CYS A 58 -19.97 6.53 -9.93
C CYS A 58 -18.85 6.88 -10.90
N ARG A 59 -18.93 8.03 -11.55
CA ARG A 59 -17.92 8.45 -12.52
C ARG A 59 -16.66 8.98 -11.86
N HIS A 60 -16.75 9.36 -10.61
CA HIS A 60 -15.66 10.03 -9.90
C HIS A 60 -14.82 9.07 -9.06
N CYS A 61 -15.40 7.98 -8.60
CA CYS A 61 -14.73 7.02 -7.71
C CYS A 61 -14.53 5.69 -8.41
N LYS A 62 -13.34 5.11 -8.24
CA LYS A 62 -12.98 3.83 -8.82
C LYS A 62 -12.25 2.97 -7.81
N VAL A 63 -12.34 1.66 -8.00
CA VAL A 63 -11.57 0.70 -7.20
C VAL A 63 -10.32 0.30 -7.96
N TYR A 64 -9.22 0.14 -7.22
CA TYR A 64 -7.94 -0.31 -7.76
C TYR A 64 -7.43 -1.49 -6.95
N LEU A 65 -6.81 -2.44 -7.62
CA LEU A 65 -5.94 -3.40 -6.96
C LEU A 65 -4.67 -2.67 -6.53
N ALA A 66 -3.81 -3.35 -5.80
CA ALA A 66 -2.64 -2.75 -5.18
C ALA A 66 -1.90 -1.76 -6.09
N ILE A 67 -1.82 -0.53 -5.63
CA ILE A 67 -1.01 0.53 -6.24
C ILE A 67 -0.26 1.26 -5.15
N ASP A 68 0.84 1.89 -5.52
CA ASP A 68 1.61 2.68 -4.57
C ASP A 68 0.86 3.95 -4.19
N TRP A 69 0.74 4.18 -2.89
CA TRP A 69 0.17 5.39 -2.33
C TRP A 69 1.25 6.16 -1.61
N GLN A 70 1.61 7.31 -2.16
CA GLN A 70 2.55 8.23 -1.52
C GLN A 70 1.82 9.06 -0.48
N VAL A 71 1.98 8.69 0.78
CA VAL A 71 1.32 9.37 1.90
C VAL A 71 2.02 10.70 2.19
N LYS A 72 3.33 10.68 2.19
CA LYS A 72 4.19 11.84 2.42
C LYS A 72 5.60 11.53 1.90
N GLU A 73 6.54 12.44 2.09
CA GLU A 73 7.88 12.34 1.50
C GLU A 73 8.71 11.12 1.94
N ASP A 74 8.35 10.51 3.05
CA ASP A 74 9.07 9.34 3.58
C ASP A 74 8.16 8.12 3.78
N THR A 75 6.98 8.13 3.17
CA THR A 75 6.01 7.05 3.38
C THR A 75 5.29 6.69 2.09
N ILE A 76 5.51 5.45 1.66
CA ILE A 76 4.81 4.81 0.54
C ILE A 76 4.16 3.55 1.07
N LEU A 77 2.85 3.45 0.91
CA LEU A 77 2.08 2.26 1.24
C LEU A 77 1.53 1.62 -0.03
N GLU A 78 1.32 0.32 0.02
CA GLU A 78 0.68 -0.40 -1.09
C GLU A 78 -0.45 -1.28 -0.52
N PRO A 79 -1.61 -0.69 -0.20
CA PRO A 79 -2.76 -1.46 0.25
C PRO A 79 -3.20 -2.47 -0.81
N ASP A 80 -3.80 -3.57 -0.39
CA ASP A 80 -4.24 -4.62 -1.32
C ASP A 80 -5.35 -4.14 -2.26
N LEU A 81 -6.18 -3.25 -1.77
CA LEU A 81 -7.29 -2.68 -2.52
C LEU A 81 -7.52 -1.24 -2.10
N LEU A 82 -7.87 -0.38 -3.05
CA LEU A 82 -8.17 1.02 -2.74
C LEU A 82 -9.40 1.47 -3.52
N VAL A 83 -10.21 2.29 -2.88
CA VAL A 83 -11.24 3.08 -3.57
C VAL A 83 -10.76 4.52 -3.58
N VAL A 84 -10.63 5.09 -4.77
CA VAL A 84 -10.09 6.42 -4.97
C VAL A 84 -11.09 7.26 -5.73
N CYS A 85 -11.39 8.44 -5.20
CA CYS A 85 -12.23 9.42 -5.86
C CYS A 85 -11.36 10.56 -6.36
N GLY A 86 -11.22 10.65 -7.68
CA GLY A 86 -10.36 11.63 -8.33
C GLY A 86 -9.37 10.99 -9.27
N ASP A 87 -8.63 11.82 -10.00
CA ASP A 87 -7.70 11.35 -11.01
C ASP A 87 -6.33 11.03 -10.41
N ILE A 88 -5.85 9.85 -10.73
CA ILE A 88 -4.49 9.42 -10.41
C ILE A 88 -3.66 9.60 -11.67
N LYS A 89 -2.57 10.37 -11.56
CA LYS A 89 -1.69 10.56 -12.72
C LYS A 89 -0.62 9.48 -12.77
N ARG A 90 0.48 9.66 -12.10
CA ARG A 90 1.54 8.66 -12.08
C ARG A 90 1.43 7.75 -10.87
N ARG A 91 1.10 8.31 -9.75
CA ARG A 91 1.05 7.65 -8.45
C ARG A 91 0.00 8.33 -7.61
N LEU A 92 -0.65 7.57 -6.75
CA LEU A 92 -1.61 8.15 -5.83
C LEU A 92 -0.85 9.01 -4.81
N ASN A 93 -1.14 10.29 -4.78
CA ASN A 93 -0.50 11.22 -3.84
C ASN A 93 -1.51 12.00 -3.00
N PHE A 94 -2.72 11.49 -2.90
CA PHE A 94 -3.75 12.03 -2.03
C PHE A 94 -4.49 10.86 -1.37
N ALA A 95 -5.23 11.14 -0.30
CA ALA A 95 -5.88 10.09 0.49
C ALA A 95 -6.97 9.36 -0.30
N PRO A 96 -6.94 8.02 -0.33
CA PRO A 96 -8.06 7.25 -0.86
C PRO A 96 -9.25 7.33 0.08
N GLU A 97 -10.44 7.05 -0.46
CA GLU A 97 -11.66 6.99 0.36
C GLU A 97 -11.68 5.75 1.24
N LEU A 98 -11.09 4.66 0.77
CA LEU A 98 -11.08 3.39 1.47
C LEU A 98 -9.85 2.60 1.07
N THR A 99 -9.25 1.94 2.04
CA THR A 99 -8.21 0.94 1.78
C THR A 99 -8.63 -0.38 2.41
N VAL A 100 -8.24 -1.48 1.77
CA VAL A 100 -8.49 -2.83 2.28
C VAL A 100 -7.17 -3.57 2.33
N GLU A 101 -6.88 -4.15 3.48
CA GLU A 101 -5.74 -5.02 3.68
C GLU A 101 -6.25 -6.45 3.92
N ILE A 102 -5.72 -7.41 3.16
CA ILE A 102 -6.04 -8.81 3.35
C ILE A 102 -4.93 -9.41 4.18
N LEU A 103 -5.22 -9.74 5.43
CA LEU A 103 -4.20 -10.11 6.38
C LEU A 103 -3.82 -11.59 6.26
N SER A 104 -2.53 -11.85 6.19
CA SER A 104 -1.91 -13.13 6.48
C SER A 104 -1.24 -13.03 7.86
N LYS A 105 -0.66 -14.13 8.36
CA LYS A 105 0.08 -14.06 9.63
C LYS A 105 1.19 -13.03 9.60
N ALA A 106 1.94 -12.97 8.50
CA ALA A 106 3.05 -12.04 8.36
C ALA A 106 2.59 -10.60 8.24
N THR A 107 1.57 -10.32 7.41
CA THR A 107 1.06 -8.96 7.23
C THR A 107 0.33 -8.46 8.46
N ALA A 108 -0.39 -9.33 9.18
CA ALA A 108 -1.04 -8.96 10.41
C ALA A 108 -0.04 -8.48 11.46
N LEU A 109 1.10 -9.18 11.57
CA LEU A 109 2.15 -8.78 12.50
C LEU A 109 2.79 -7.44 12.11
N LYS A 110 3.06 -7.24 10.83
CA LYS A 110 3.61 -5.99 10.32
C LYS A 110 2.66 -4.83 10.59
N ASP A 111 1.38 -4.98 10.26
CA ASP A 111 0.39 -3.93 10.43
C ASP A 111 0.23 -3.54 11.89
N ARG A 112 0.24 -4.54 12.76
CA ARG A 112 0.10 -4.32 14.20
C ARG A 112 1.27 -3.52 14.77
N ASN A 113 2.47 -3.75 14.26
CA ASN A 113 3.69 -3.17 14.81
C ASN A 113 4.16 -1.89 14.12
N ASN A 114 3.76 -1.66 12.88
CA ASN A 114 4.38 -0.62 12.04
C ASN A 114 3.40 0.39 11.44
N LYS A 115 2.16 -0.01 11.17
CA LYS A 115 1.18 0.89 10.55
C LYS A 115 0.27 1.59 11.56
N PHE A 116 0.30 1.12 12.78
CA PHE A 116 -0.56 1.65 13.84
C PHE A 116 0.25 1.98 15.12
#